data_5ab33fe958fe0215f41a4d5059bbd54d
#
_entry.id   5ab33fe958fe0215f41a4d5059bbd54d
#
_cell.length_a   1.000
_cell.length_b   1.000
_cell.length_c   1.000
_cell.angle_alpha   90.00
_cell.angle_beta   90.00
_cell.angle_gamma   90.00
#
_symmetry.space_group_name_H-M   'P 1'
#
loop_
_entity.id
_entity.type
_entity.pdbx_description
1 polymer ?
#
loop_
_entity_poly.entity_id
_entity_poly.type
_entity_poly.pdbx_seq_one_letter_code
_entity_poly.pdbx_strand_id
1 'polypeptide(L)'
;QILYSADNNGNEQESYFLLDVDAFSEREVLPSAAGGFRVFGGFVDQRTIIYASTERNKLDFDLYTTDLLSGSTKMVLRGRMGLSIRSVSPNGKWALMIERVGADSDNLYLFDINKQKLITLSKPKRRANHSSGGFAWTRDSKGFYFSTNLDQEYRNLAFYDLELGIRWVSKSDNEMEEVALCSNDEYVIWTNNIDGYSSLQIKSLINDIVPSLPELPNGVKRLSCSSAGEQVVITTNGWNDPGSIYSWNFSDKVKPVFKASLAGVPESSLVSPKSIRMKARDGVTLQGLLCFPHNTESAAPA
;
A
#
# COMPACT_ATOMS: atom_id res chain seq x y z
N GLN A 1 -14.22 -14.35 -10.33
CA GLN A 1 -13.11 -14.06 -11.27
C GLN A 1 -12.02 -13.24 -10.59
N ILE A 2 -10.78 -13.43 -10.99
CA ILE A 2 -9.60 -12.70 -10.49
C ILE A 2 -8.93 -11.98 -11.67
N LEU A 3 -8.73 -10.67 -11.54
CA LEU A 3 -7.87 -9.90 -12.44
C LEU A 3 -6.44 -9.93 -11.91
N TYR A 4 -5.48 -10.31 -12.74
CA TYR A 4 -4.06 -10.29 -12.39
C TYR A 4 -3.22 -9.77 -13.55
N SER A 5 -2.00 -9.37 -13.28
CA SER A 5 -1.03 -8.98 -14.29
C SER A 5 0.14 -9.95 -14.33
N ALA A 6 0.70 -10.12 -15.52
CA ALA A 6 1.93 -10.85 -15.72
C ALA A 6 2.70 -10.24 -16.90
N ASP A 7 4.01 -10.29 -16.83
CA ASP A 7 4.89 -9.92 -17.93
C ASP A 7 5.31 -11.16 -18.74
N ASN A 8 5.96 -10.92 -19.86
CA ASN A 8 6.49 -11.99 -20.70
C ASN A 8 8.01 -12.09 -20.50
N ASN A 9 8.44 -13.17 -19.82
CA ASN A 9 9.86 -13.51 -19.62
C ASN A 9 10.69 -12.40 -18.91
N GLY A 10 10.09 -11.66 -17.97
CA GLY A 10 10.78 -10.64 -17.19
C GLY A 10 11.04 -9.34 -17.97
N ASN A 11 10.23 -9.04 -18.99
CA ASN A 11 10.37 -7.80 -19.77
C ASN A 11 9.71 -6.58 -19.09
N GLU A 12 9.11 -6.76 -17.91
CA GLU A 12 8.42 -5.73 -17.11
C GLU A 12 7.27 -5.02 -17.84
N GLN A 13 6.77 -5.62 -18.93
CA GLN A 13 5.64 -5.09 -19.70
C GLN A 13 4.40 -5.94 -19.46
N GLU A 14 3.63 -5.53 -18.48
CA GLU A 14 2.49 -6.31 -18.01
C GLU A 14 1.31 -6.31 -18.98
N SER A 15 0.81 -7.52 -19.23
CA SER A 15 -0.55 -7.78 -19.72
C SER A 15 -1.47 -8.04 -18.55
N TYR A 16 -2.77 -7.76 -18.70
CA TYR A 16 -3.76 -8.11 -17.70
C TYR A 16 -4.62 -9.28 -18.16
N PHE A 17 -4.82 -10.22 -17.25
CA PHE A 17 -5.55 -11.47 -17.45
C PHE A 17 -6.73 -11.57 -16.49
N LEU A 18 -7.80 -12.15 -16.96
CA LEU A 18 -8.95 -12.50 -16.16
C LEU A 18 -9.00 -14.01 -15.99
N LEU A 19 -8.82 -14.47 -14.75
CA LEU A 19 -8.92 -15.87 -14.36
C LEU A 19 -10.33 -16.16 -13.84
N ASP A 20 -11.00 -17.12 -14.46
CA ASP A 20 -12.21 -17.72 -13.91
C ASP A 20 -11.81 -18.84 -12.95
N VAL A 21 -12.11 -18.65 -11.66
CA VAL A 21 -11.68 -19.57 -10.60
C VAL A 21 -12.49 -20.87 -10.55
N ASP A 22 -13.68 -20.87 -11.13
CA ASP A 22 -14.54 -22.06 -11.16
C ASP A 22 -14.22 -22.95 -12.38
N ALA A 23 -13.99 -22.29 -13.53
CA ALA A 23 -13.65 -22.98 -14.78
C ALA A 23 -12.14 -23.25 -14.93
N PHE A 24 -11.29 -22.68 -14.07
CA PHE A 24 -9.83 -22.69 -14.20
C PHE A 24 -9.34 -22.28 -15.61
N SER A 25 -10.02 -21.31 -16.20
CA SER A 25 -9.70 -20.75 -17.50
C SER A 25 -9.29 -19.31 -17.39
N GLU A 26 -8.34 -18.90 -18.21
CA GLU A 26 -7.88 -17.52 -18.27
C GLU A 26 -8.00 -16.94 -19.68
N ARG A 27 -8.14 -15.63 -19.73
CA ARG A 27 -8.04 -14.89 -20.98
C ARG A 27 -7.32 -13.57 -20.78
N GLU A 28 -6.52 -13.18 -21.74
CA GLU A 28 -5.93 -11.85 -21.79
C GLU A 28 -7.03 -10.83 -22.09
N VAL A 29 -7.13 -9.80 -21.24
CA VAL A 29 -8.14 -8.73 -21.35
C VAL A 29 -7.53 -7.39 -21.74
N LEU A 30 -6.23 -7.22 -21.49
CA LEU A 30 -5.48 -6.04 -21.87
C LEU A 30 -4.03 -6.44 -22.19
N PRO A 31 -3.67 -6.57 -23.49
CA PRO A 31 -2.30 -6.88 -23.90
C PRO A 31 -1.31 -5.84 -23.41
N SER A 32 -0.05 -6.23 -23.25
CA SER A 32 1.02 -5.32 -22.82
C SER A 32 1.13 -4.12 -23.78
N ALA A 33 1.40 -2.95 -23.21
CA ALA A 33 1.72 -1.76 -24.00
C ALA A 33 3.17 -1.87 -24.51
N ALA A 34 3.36 -2.06 -25.81
CA ALA A 34 4.70 -2.21 -26.39
C ALA A 34 5.66 -1.08 -25.95
N GLY A 35 6.65 -1.43 -25.11
CA GLY A 35 7.61 -0.49 -24.52
C GLY A 35 7.02 0.53 -23.55
N GLY A 36 5.86 0.25 -22.96
CA GLY A 36 5.22 1.12 -21.96
C GLY A 36 4.98 0.40 -20.65
N PHE A 37 4.93 1.18 -19.57
CA PHE A 37 4.60 0.70 -18.22
C PHE A 37 3.14 0.96 -17.90
N ARG A 38 2.56 0.12 -17.04
CA ARG A 38 1.23 0.29 -16.50
C ARG A 38 1.22 0.26 -14.99
N VAL A 39 0.29 1.00 -14.40
CA VAL A 39 0.01 0.99 -12.97
C VAL A 39 -1.49 0.82 -12.79
N PHE A 40 -1.90 -0.30 -12.22
CA PHE A 40 -3.31 -0.57 -11.95
C PHE A 40 -3.86 0.40 -10.90
N GLY A 41 -5.02 0.99 -11.18
CA GLY A 41 -5.68 1.92 -10.27
C GLY A 41 -6.84 1.27 -9.52
N GLY A 42 -7.60 0.43 -10.18
CA GLY A 42 -8.77 -0.23 -9.58
C GLY A 42 -9.90 -0.46 -10.57
N PHE A 43 -10.99 -0.97 -10.03
CA PHE A 43 -12.26 -1.10 -10.75
C PHE A 43 -13.08 0.17 -10.60
N VAL A 44 -13.59 0.70 -11.70
CA VAL A 44 -14.58 1.80 -11.74
C VAL A 44 -15.98 1.23 -11.51
N ASP A 45 -16.24 0.08 -12.09
CA ASP A 45 -17.44 -0.74 -11.91
C ASP A 45 -17.09 -2.22 -12.09
N GLN A 46 -18.07 -3.12 -12.16
CA GLN A 46 -17.86 -4.56 -12.29
C GLN A 46 -17.14 -4.98 -13.58
N ARG A 47 -17.07 -4.10 -14.58
CA ARG A 47 -16.53 -4.41 -15.92
C ARG A 47 -15.42 -3.49 -16.36
N THR A 48 -15.33 -2.31 -15.76
CA THR A 48 -14.43 -1.25 -16.20
C THR A 48 -13.27 -1.09 -15.20
N ILE A 49 -12.05 -1.22 -15.68
CA ILE A 49 -10.84 -0.88 -14.93
C ILE A 49 -10.32 0.49 -15.34
N ILE A 50 -9.60 1.13 -14.41
CA ILE A 50 -8.82 2.34 -14.68
C ILE A 50 -7.36 2.09 -14.31
N TYR A 51 -6.44 2.55 -15.13
CA TYR A 51 -5.00 2.40 -14.93
C TYR A 51 -4.25 3.59 -15.52
N ALA A 52 -3.04 3.81 -15.03
CA ALA A 52 -2.10 4.72 -15.65
C ALA A 52 -1.18 3.96 -16.62
N SER A 53 -0.85 4.56 -17.77
CA SER A 53 0.06 3.95 -18.74
C SER A 53 0.92 4.98 -19.45
N THR A 54 2.17 4.59 -19.76
CA THR A 54 3.10 5.38 -20.58
C THR A 54 3.02 5.05 -22.06
N GLU A 55 2.01 4.30 -22.52
CA GLU A 55 1.92 3.78 -23.88
C GLU A 55 1.96 4.87 -24.97
N ARG A 56 1.46 6.08 -24.69
CA ARG A 56 1.42 7.20 -25.66
C ARG A 56 2.82 7.66 -26.11
N ASN A 57 3.73 7.86 -25.17
CA ASN A 57 5.05 8.45 -25.47
C ASN A 57 6.21 7.87 -24.66
N LYS A 58 5.98 6.76 -23.94
CA LYS A 58 6.95 6.02 -23.11
C LYS A 58 7.51 6.82 -21.91
N LEU A 59 6.90 7.93 -21.56
CA LEU A 59 7.37 8.84 -20.51
C LEU A 59 6.25 9.27 -19.56
N ASP A 60 5.18 9.82 -20.12
CA ASP A 60 4.07 10.40 -19.35
C ASP A 60 3.04 9.31 -19.00
N PHE A 61 2.61 9.27 -17.77
CA PHE A 61 1.53 8.40 -17.32
C PHE A 61 0.18 9.05 -17.59
N ASP A 62 -0.48 8.59 -18.65
CA ASP A 62 -1.86 8.95 -18.96
C ASP A 62 -2.82 8.01 -18.27
N LEU A 63 -4.05 8.43 -17.95
CA LEU A 63 -5.08 7.54 -17.45
C LEU A 63 -5.95 6.99 -18.58
N TYR A 64 -6.17 5.69 -18.51
CA TYR A 64 -7.02 4.94 -19.41
C TYR A 64 -8.09 4.17 -18.63
N THR A 65 -9.24 4.01 -19.25
CA THR A 65 -10.26 3.05 -18.82
C THR A 65 -10.41 1.98 -19.88
N THR A 66 -10.60 0.71 -19.45
CA THR A 66 -10.84 -0.43 -20.34
C THR A 66 -12.05 -1.20 -19.85
N ASP A 67 -13.01 -1.45 -20.74
CA ASP A 67 -14.10 -2.40 -20.51
C ASP A 67 -13.57 -3.82 -20.74
N LEU A 68 -13.58 -4.64 -19.71
CA LEU A 68 -12.99 -5.98 -19.70
C LEU A 68 -13.75 -6.98 -20.59
N LEU A 69 -14.99 -6.70 -20.96
CA LEU A 69 -15.77 -7.57 -21.83
C LEU A 69 -15.48 -7.29 -23.30
N SER A 70 -15.53 -6.04 -23.72
CA SER A 70 -15.35 -5.62 -25.11
C SER A 70 -13.88 -5.34 -25.48
N GLY A 71 -12.99 -5.15 -24.50
CA GLY A 71 -11.62 -4.69 -24.69
C GLY A 71 -11.51 -3.20 -25.10
N SER A 72 -12.64 -2.48 -25.11
CA SER A 72 -12.66 -1.06 -25.51
C SER A 72 -11.90 -0.21 -24.51
N THR A 73 -10.87 0.48 -24.97
CA THR A 73 -9.98 1.33 -24.18
C THR A 73 -10.13 2.80 -24.58
N LYS A 74 -10.18 3.68 -23.56
CA LYS A 74 -10.29 5.12 -23.75
C LYS A 74 -9.32 5.85 -22.81
N MET A 75 -8.54 6.79 -23.35
CA MET A 75 -7.79 7.75 -22.54
C MET A 75 -8.77 8.76 -21.91
N VAL A 76 -8.71 8.88 -20.57
CA VAL A 76 -9.59 9.78 -19.80
C VAL A 76 -8.86 10.97 -19.19
N LEU A 77 -7.53 10.87 -19.08
CA LEU A 77 -6.69 12.00 -18.67
C LEU A 77 -5.34 11.92 -19.41
N ARG A 78 -4.96 13.01 -20.05
CA ARG A 78 -3.59 13.19 -20.51
C ARG A 78 -2.74 13.62 -19.31
N GLY A 79 -1.84 12.75 -18.92
CA GLY A 79 -1.02 12.92 -17.73
C GLY A 79 0.37 13.49 -18.04
N ARG A 80 1.28 13.24 -17.13
CA ARG A 80 2.68 13.66 -17.21
C ARG A 80 3.57 12.73 -16.42
N MET A 81 4.88 12.85 -16.57
CA MET A 81 5.86 12.09 -15.80
C MET A 81 5.65 12.31 -14.28
N GLY A 82 5.77 11.26 -13.51
CA GLY A 82 5.60 11.26 -12.05
C GLY A 82 4.16 11.19 -11.55
N LEU A 83 3.16 11.43 -12.42
CA LEU A 83 1.74 11.27 -12.05
C LEU A 83 1.37 9.79 -12.03
N SER A 84 0.78 9.32 -10.95
CA SER A 84 0.40 7.92 -10.78
C SER A 84 -0.96 7.79 -10.08
N ILE A 85 -1.75 6.81 -10.48
CA ILE A 85 -2.99 6.43 -9.80
C ILE A 85 -2.67 5.57 -8.58
N ARG A 86 -3.46 5.70 -7.51
CA ARG A 86 -3.29 4.95 -6.26
C ARG A 86 -4.47 4.07 -5.92
N SER A 87 -5.67 4.58 -6.06
CA SER A 87 -6.88 3.83 -5.76
C SER A 87 -8.11 4.48 -6.37
N VAL A 88 -9.18 3.72 -6.47
CA VAL A 88 -10.50 4.17 -6.91
C VAL A 88 -11.46 4.11 -5.72
N SER A 89 -12.34 5.10 -5.60
CA SER A 89 -13.39 5.09 -4.58
C SER A 89 -14.40 3.96 -4.83
N PRO A 90 -15.02 3.37 -3.79
CA PRO A 90 -15.98 2.26 -3.94
C PRO A 90 -17.14 2.55 -4.90
N ASN A 91 -17.58 3.81 -5.02
CA ASN A 91 -18.62 4.21 -5.95
C ASN A 91 -18.15 4.45 -7.40
N GLY A 92 -16.86 4.20 -7.70
CA GLY A 92 -16.30 4.37 -9.04
C GLY A 92 -16.20 5.81 -9.55
N LYS A 93 -16.50 6.81 -8.71
CA LYS A 93 -16.52 8.22 -9.13
C LYS A 93 -15.16 8.87 -9.09
N TRP A 94 -14.33 8.51 -8.12
CA TRP A 94 -13.08 9.19 -7.82
C TRP A 94 -11.88 8.26 -7.98
N ALA A 95 -10.82 8.75 -8.62
CA ALA A 95 -9.50 8.16 -8.57
C ALA A 95 -8.56 9.04 -7.75
N LEU A 96 -7.90 8.47 -6.76
CA LEU A 96 -6.87 9.13 -5.99
C LEU A 96 -5.55 9.02 -6.74
N MET A 97 -4.85 10.14 -6.86
CA MET A 97 -3.62 10.22 -7.64
C MET A 97 -2.53 10.97 -6.87
N ILE A 98 -1.31 10.56 -7.06
CA ILE A 98 -0.13 11.32 -6.61
C ILE A 98 0.74 11.70 -7.80
N GLU A 99 1.44 12.79 -7.67
CA GLU A 99 2.53 13.20 -8.56
C GLU A 99 3.81 13.29 -7.75
N ARG A 100 4.75 12.40 -8.02
CA ARG A 100 6.05 12.45 -7.37
C ARG A 100 6.88 13.58 -7.94
N VAL A 101 7.23 14.53 -7.09
CA VAL A 101 8.00 15.72 -7.46
C VAL A 101 9.40 15.75 -6.83
N GLY A 102 9.71 14.78 -5.98
CA GLY A 102 11.00 14.57 -5.33
C GLY A 102 11.08 13.18 -4.70
N ALA A 103 12.20 12.85 -4.07
CA ALA A 103 12.41 11.56 -3.41
C ALA A 103 11.41 11.36 -2.24
N ASP A 104 11.12 12.42 -1.54
CA ASP A 104 10.29 12.50 -0.33
C ASP A 104 9.14 13.52 -0.47
N SER A 105 8.80 13.91 -1.69
CA SER A 105 7.79 14.93 -1.96
C SER A 105 6.84 14.49 -3.06
N ASP A 106 5.56 14.63 -2.79
CA ASP A 106 4.50 14.41 -3.78
C ASP A 106 3.38 15.46 -3.69
N ASN A 107 2.61 15.57 -4.77
CA ASN A 107 1.36 16.29 -4.81
C ASN A 107 0.21 15.29 -4.79
N LEU A 108 -0.84 15.59 -4.06
CA LEU A 108 -2.03 14.74 -3.95
C LEU A 108 -3.19 15.33 -4.75
N TYR A 109 -3.82 14.49 -5.57
CA TYR A 109 -4.94 14.87 -6.44
C TYR A 109 -6.10 13.90 -6.32
N LEU A 110 -7.27 14.42 -6.64
CA LEU A 110 -8.49 13.66 -6.87
C LEU A 110 -8.92 13.85 -8.32
N PHE A 111 -9.16 12.76 -9.03
CA PHE A 111 -9.66 12.79 -10.39
C PHE A 111 -11.13 12.37 -10.42
N ASP A 112 -12.01 13.28 -10.86
CA ASP A 112 -13.43 12.96 -11.14
C ASP A 112 -13.48 12.19 -12.47
N ILE A 113 -13.72 10.89 -12.40
CA ILE A 113 -13.68 9.98 -13.54
C ILE A 113 -14.77 10.35 -14.57
N ASN A 114 -15.94 10.71 -14.10
CA ASN A 114 -17.06 11.06 -14.98
C ASN A 114 -16.89 12.42 -15.66
N LYS A 115 -16.42 13.43 -14.90
CA LYS A 115 -16.20 14.78 -15.42
C LYS A 115 -14.83 14.94 -16.08
N GLN A 116 -13.95 13.95 -15.95
CA GLN A 116 -12.56 13.99 -16.44
C GLN A 116 -11.80 15.22 -15.93
N LYS A 117 -11.98 15.53 -14.64
CA LYS A 117 -11.40 16.72 -13.99
C LYS A 117 -10.46 16.34 -12.87
N LEU A 118 -9.23 16.82 -12.96
CA LEU A 118 -8.22 16.70 -11.90
C LEU A 118 -8.37 17.85 -10.90
N ILE A 119 -8.45 17.51 -9.61
CA ILE A 119 -8.60 18.43 -8.48
C ILE A 119 -7.38 18.29 -7.58
N THR A 120 -6.71 19.38 -7.26
CA THR A 120 -5.58 19.37 -6.33
C THR A 120 -6.11 19.30 -4.90
N LEU A 121 -5.68 18.28 -4.14
CA LEU A 121 -6.01 18.14 -2.71
C LEU A 121 -4.91 18.74 -1.84
N SER A 122 -3.67 18.40 -2.09
CA SER A 122 -2.53 19.02 -1.43
C SER A 122 -1.39 19.23 -2.42
N LYS A 123 -0.71 20.36 -2.26
CA LYS A 123 0.47 20.70 -3.04
C LYS A 123 1.43 21.40 -2.10
N PRO A 124 2.53 20.76 -1.70
CA PRO A 124 3.46 21.34 -0.76
C PRO A 124 4.04 22.64 -1.31
N LYS A 125 4.40 23.55 -0.42
CA LYS A 125 5.18 24.70 -0.79
C LYS A 125 6.53 24.24 -1.34
N ARG A 126 7.10 25.01 -2.26
CA ARG A 126 8.45 24.74 -2.79
C ARG A 126 9.43 24.48 -1.64
N ARG A 127 10.12 23.34 -1.65
CA ARG A 127 11.08 22.83 -0.65
C ARG A 127 10.45 22.25 0.64
N ALA A 128 9.15 22.14 0.74
CA ALA A 128 8.56 21.36 1.84
C ALA A 128 8.56 19.88 1.46
N ASN A 129 9.11 19.03 2.31
CA ASN A 129 8.98 17.60 2.18
C ASN A 129 7.54 17.23 2.55
N HIS A 130 6.85 16.57 1.66
CA HIS A 130 5.50 16.12 1.86
C HIS A 130 5.28 14.84 1.09
N SER A 131 5.17 13.74 1.78
CA SER A 131 4.85 12.46 1.16
C SER A 131 3.56 11.89 1.72
N SER A 132 2.85 11.16 0.87
CA SER A 132 1.60 10.50 1.20
C SER A 132 1.64 9.05 0.74
N GLY A 133 1.01 8.17 1.50
CA GLY A 133 0.95 6.75 1.18
C GLY A 133 -0.18 6.04 1.90
N GLY A 134 -0.32 4.75 1.67
CA GLY A 134 -1.34 3.93 2.30
C GLY A 134 -2.73 4.58 2.24
N PHE A 135 -3.55 4.23 1.26
CA PHE A 135 -4.85 4.88 1.06
C PHE A 135 -5.98 3.88 1.26
N ALA A 136 -6.97 4.23 2.10
CA ALA A 136 -8.15 3.40 2.36
C ALA A 136 -9.42 4.25 2.30
N TRP A 137 -10.24 4.06 1.25
CA TRP A 137 -11.52 4.74 1.08
C TRP A 137 -12.56 4.26 2.06
N THR A 138 -13.40 5.17 2.56
CA THR A 138 -14.65 4.79 3.23
C THR A 138 -15.63 4.17 2.22
N ARG A 139 -16.44 3.23 2.68
CA ARG A 139 -17.42 2.52 1.82
C ARG A 139 -18.43 3.45 1.17
N ASP A 140 -18.81 4.53 1.85
CA ASP A 140 -19.70 5.55 1.33
C ASP A 140 -19.01 6.52 0.35
N SER A 141 -17.70 6.36 0.16
CA SER A 141 -16.88 7.19 -0.73
C SER A 141 -16.85 8.68 -0.40
N LYS A 142 -17.15 9.06 0.85
CA LYS A 142 -17.10 10.45 1.29
C LYS A 142 -15.73 10.92 1.75
N GLY A 143 -14.80 10.00 1.93
CA GLY A 143 -13.45 10.31 2.33
C GLY A 143 -12.53 9.09 2.31
N PHE A 144 -11.30 9.29 2.71
CA PHE A 144 -10.30 8.23 2.78
C PHE A 144 -9.30 8.49 3.91
N TYR A 145 -8.82 7.40 4.50
CA TYR A 145 -7.70 7.40 5.42
C TYR A 145 -6.39 7.27 4.64
N PHE A 146 -5.35 7.92 5.09
CA PHE A 146 -4.04 7.86 4.45
C PHE A 146 -2.92 8.27 5.42
N SER A 147 -1.69 7.89 5.10
CA SER A 147 -0.52 8.38 5.80
C SER A 147 0.01 9.65 5.12
N THR A 148 0.37 10.66 5.90
CA THR A 148 0.98 11.87 5.39
C THR A 148 1.83 12.55 6.45
N ASN A 149 2.89 13.22 6.04
CA ASN A 149 3.70 14.10 6.89
C ASN A 149 3.45 15.59 6.62
N LEU A 150 2.27 15.94 6.10
CA LEU A 150 1.89 17.34 5.87
C LEU A 150 2.06 18.15 7.15
N ASP A 151 2.96 19.17 7.11
CA ASP A 151 3.33 20.01 8.24
C ASP A 151 3.85 19.24 9.47
N GLN A 152 4.43 18.04 9.27
CA GLN A 152 5.01 17.18 10.31
C GLN A 152 6.31 16.53 9.80
N GLU A 153 7.11 16.00 10.73
CA GLU A 153 8.32 15.27 10.39
C GLU A 153 8.02 13.84 9.92
N TYR A 154 7.18 13.13 10.66
CA TYR A 154 6.80 11.73 10.36
C TYR A 154 5.42 11.66 9.71
N ARG A 155 5.24 10.72 8.79
CA ARG A 155 3.91 10.40 8.31
C ARG A 155 3.06 9.86 9.45
N ASN A 156 1.87 10.39 9.56
CA ASN A 156 0.86 10.00 10.54
C ASN A 156 -0.47 9.73 9.87
N LEU A 157 -1.39 9.08 10.58
CA LEU A 157 -2.71 8.78 10.07
C LEU A 157 -3.57 10.04 10.02
N ALA A 158 -4.02 10.37 8.82
CA ALA A 158 -5.01 11.41 8.56
C ALA A 158 -6.24 10.83 7.86
N PHE A 159 -7.34 11.54 7.98
CA PHE A 159 -8.55 11.34 7.20
C PHE A 159 -8.78 12.56 6.32
N TYR A 160 -9.02 12.35 5.04
CA TYR A 160 -9.45 13.39 4.13
C TYR A 160 -10.96 13.24 3.88
N ASP A 161 -11.74 14.19 4.37
CA ASP A 161 -13.15 14.34 4.06
C ASP A 161 -13.29 15.15 2.76
N LEU A 162 -14.10 14.68 1.80
CA LEU A 162 -14.23 15.34 0.50
C LEU A 162 -14.89 16.71 0.57
N GLU A 163 -15.61 17.02 1.65
CA GLU A 163 -16.26 18.31 1.89
C GLU A 163 -15.49 19.19 2.86
N LEU A 164 -14.95 18.60 3.94
CA LEU A 164 -14.35 19.34 5.05
C LEU A 164 -12.81 19.40 5.00
N GLY A 165 -12.19 18.58 4.15
CA GLY A 165 -10.75 18.50 4.01
C GLY A 165 -10.07 17.58 5.04
N ILE A 166 -8.78 17.84 5.33
CA ILE A 166 -7.94 16.96 6.14
C ILE A 166 -8.19 17.14 7.65
N ARG A 167 -8.23 16.03 8.37
CA ARG A 167 -8.13 15.96 9.85
C ARG A 167 -7.17 14.86 10.29
N TRP A 168 -6.43 15.11 11.34
CA TRP A 168 -5.53 14.13 11.93
C TRP A 168 -6.28 13.11 12.77
N VAL A 169 -5.90 11.85 12.66
CA VAL A 169 -6.49 10.72 13.40
C VAL A 169 -5.53 10.19 14.46
N SER A 170 -4.25 10.14 14.13
CA SER A 170 -3.18 9.82 15.09
C SER A 170 -2.01 10.78 14.94
N LYS A 171 -1.17 10.84 15.99
CA LYS A 171 0.13 11.51 15.97
C LYS A 171 1.14 10.61 16.66
N SER A 172 2.29 10.41 16.05
CA SER A 172 3.37 9.56 16.54
C SER A 172 4.70 10.13 16.08
N ASP A 173 5.75 9.89 16.85
CA ASP A 173 7.14 10.15 16.45
C ASP A 173 7.75 8.98 15.65
N ASN A 174 6.92 8.07 15.16
CA ASN A 174 7.29 6.94 14.32
C ASN A 174 6.55 7.03 12.98
N GLU A 175 7.25 6.64 11.92
CA GLU A 175 6.72 6.65 10.56
C GLU A 175 5.54 5.67 10.42
N MET A 176 4.40 6.15 9.99
CA MET A 176 3.28 5.31 9.60
C MET A 176 3.48 4.76 8.19
N GLU A 177 3.21 3.46 7.98
CA GLU A 177 3.47 2.77 6.71
C GLU A 177 2.19 2.40 5.97
N GLU A 178 1.36 1.54 6.57
CA GLU A 178 0.18 0.94 5.94
C GLU A 178 -1.11 1.36 6.63
N VAL A 179 -2.23 1.39 5.89
CA VAL A 179 -3.56 1.58 6.46
C VAL A 179 -4.59 0.72 5.73
N ALA A 180 -5.53 0.18 6.48
CA ALA A 180 -6.70 -0.52 5.96
C ALA A 180 -7.95 -0.14 6.75
N LEU A 181 -9.09 -0.09 6.08
CA LEU A 181 -10.43 -0.03 6.68
C LEU A 181 -11.06 -1.41 6.66
N CYS A 182 -11.61 -1.82 7.78
CA CYS A 182 -12.07 -3.18 8.00
C CYS A 182 -13.42 -3.21 8.69
N SER A 183 -14.07 -4.38 8.67
CA SER A 183 -15.36 -4.61 9.33
C SER A 183 -16.43 -3.55 8.99
N ASN A 184 -16.65 -3.35 7.69
CA ASN A 184 -17.62 -2.37 7.19
C ASN A 184 -17.36 -0.93 7.67
N ASP A 185 -16.07 -0.53 7.73
CA ASP A 185 -15.58 0.74 8.27
C ASP A 185 -15.71 0.87 9.80
N GLU A 186 -15.89 -0.23 10.54
CA GLU A 186 -15.88 -0.20 12.01
C GLU A 186 -14.50 0.10 12.55
N TYR A 187 -13.46 -0.47 11.91
CA TYR A 187 -12.07 -0.31 12.35
C TYR A 187 -11.18 0.28 11.27
N VAL A 188 -10.37 1.26 11.65
CA VAL A 188 -9.15 1.64 10.92
C VAL A 188 -7.96 0.96 11.58
N ILE A 189 -7.17 0.24 10.77
CA ILE A 189 -5.96 -0.47 11.19
C ILE A 189 -4.79 0.13 10.43
N TRP A 190 -3.67 0.37 11.13
CA TRP A 190 -2.46 0.87 10.48
C TRP A 190 -1.20 0.29 11.12
N THR A 191 -0.06 0.51 10.51
CA THR A 191 1.24 0.15 11.05
C THR A 191 2.13 1.37 11.24
N ASN A 192 2.88 1.36 12.35
CA ASN A 192 3.98 2.30 12.58
C ASN A 192 5.31 1.53 12.53
N ASN A 193 6.32 2.11 11.89
CA ASN A 193 7.67 1.58 11.92
C ASN A 193 8.30 1.87 13.28
N ILE A 194 8.54 0.85 14.06
CA ILE A 194 9.24 0.94 15.33
C ILE A 194 10.51 0.09 15.24
N ASP A 195 11.65 0.77 15.23
CA ASP A 195 12.95 0.10 15.18
C ASP A 195 13.13 -0.87 13.99
N GLY A 196 12.53 -0.53 12.83
CA GLY A 196 12.61 -1.34 11.61
C GLY A 196 11.55 -2.45 11.50
N TYR A 197 10.62 -2.51 12.44
CA TYR A 197 9.49 -3.45 12.42
C TYR A 197 8.15 -2.73 12.39
N SER A 198 7.21 -3.26 11.64
CA SER A 198 5.83 -2.74 11.63
C SER A 198 5.09 -3.15 12.90
N SER A 199 4.72 -2.17 13.72
CA SER A 199 3.85 -2.32 14.88
C SER A 199 2.42 -2.03 14.48
N LEU A 200 1.52 -3.01 14.69
CA LEU A 200 0.10 -2.89 14.36
C LEU A 200 -0.61 -1.97 15.35
N GLN A 201 -1.51 -1.15 14.83
CA GLN A 201 -2.37 -0.24 15.58
C GLN A 201 -3.82 -0.41 15.09
N ILE A 202 -4.78 -0.16 15.98
CA ILE A 202 -6.21 -0.23 15.64
C ILE A 202 -6.98 0.86 16.36
N LYS A 203 -8.02 1.38 15.70
CA LYS A 203 -8.99 2.29 16.30
C LYS A 203 -10.38 1.94 15.81
N SER A 204 -11.35 1.90 16.74
CA SER A 204 -12.76 1.85 16.39
C SER A 204 -13.23 3.23 15.90
N LEU A 205 -14.07 3.23 14.85
CA LEU A 205 -14.66 4.44 14.29
C LEU A 205 -16.11 4.66 14.75
N ILE A 206 -16.68 3.69 15.48
CA ILE A 206 -18.06 3.72 15.96
C ILE A 206 -18.18 3.82 17.47
N ASN A 207 -17.16 3.33 18.21
CA ASN A 207 -17.12 3.35 19.69
C ASN A 207 -15.66 3.28 20.16
N ASP A 208 -15.43 3.21 21.47
CA ASP A 208 -14.07 3.10 22.03
C ASP A 208 -13.63 1.65 22.28
N ILE A 209 -14.41 0.66 21.82
CA ILE A 209 -14.09 -0.76 22.02
C ILE A 209 -13.26 -1.24 20.82
N VAL A 210 -12.08 -1.74 21.10
CA VAL A 210 -11.19 -2.33 20.11
C VAL A 210 -10.83 -3.76 20.49
N PRO A 211 -10.69 -4.68 19.53
CA PRO A 211 -10.22 -6.03 19.80
C PRO A 211 -8.73 -6.02 20.22
N SER A 212 -8.32 -7.06 20.93
CA SER A 212 -6.91 -7.29 21.24
C SER A 212 -6.13 -7.47 19.94
N LEU A 213 -4.97 -6.82 19.84
CA LEU A 213 -4.09 -7.00 18.69
C LEU A 213 -3.49 -8.42 18.69
N PRO A 214 -3.38 -9.05 17.53
CA PRO A 214 -2.83 -10.40 17.44
C PRO A 214 -1.31 -10.39 17.62
N GLU A 215 -0.78 -11.46 18.17
CA GLU A 215 0.66 -11.73 18.15
C GLU A 215 1.08 -12.18 16.75
N LEU A 216 2.05 -11.50 16.19
CA LEU A 216 2.58 -11.73 14.85
C LEU A 216 4.12 -11.74 14.88
N PRO A 217 4.78 -12.48 13.99
CA PRO A 217 6.23 -12.39 13.83
C PRO A 217 6.70 -10.96 13.58
N ASN A 218 7.94 -10.69 14.01
CA ASN A 218 8.61 -9.43 13.71
C ASN A 218 8.85 -9.32 12.19
N GLY A 219 8.71 -8.13 11.65
CA GLY A 219 8.91 -7.86 10.23
C GLY A 219 8.08 -6.68 9.74
N VAL A 220 8.26 -6.35 8.48
CA VAL A 220 7.39 -5.41 7.76
C VAL A 220 6.06 -6.08 7.49
N LYS A 221 4.97 -5.37 7.74
CA LYS A 221 3.61 -5.88 7.57
C LYS A 221 2.86 -5.09 6.52
N ARG A 222 2.10 -5.79 5.68
CA ARG A 222 1.12 -5.21 4.78
C ARG A 222 -0.27 -5.66 5.18
N LEU A 223 -1.23 -4.76 5.03
CA LEU A 223 -2.61 -4.93 5.47
C LEU A 223 -3.56 -4.94 4.28
N SER A 224 -4.46 -5.89 4.26
CA SER A 224 -5.59 -5.91 3.34
C SER A 224 -6.83 -6.43 4.07
N CYS A 225 -7.96 -5.77 3.88
CA CYS A 225 -9.23 -6.23 4.42
C CYS A 225 -10.08 -6.85 3.32
N SER A 226 -10.81 -7.91 3.66
CA SER A 226 -11.73 -8.54 2.72
C SER A 226 -12.85 -7.56 2.33
N SER A 227 -13.43 -7.76 1.16
CA SER A 227 -14.57 -6.95 0.68
C SER A 227 -15.80 -7.05 1.61
N ALA A 228 -15.97 -8.16 2.30
CA ALA A 228 -16.99 -8.33 3.34
C ALA A 228 -16.61 -7.65 4.67
N GLY A 229 -15.35 -7.24 4.82
CA GLY A 229 -14.87 -6.54 6.01
C GLY A 229 -14.66 -7.40 7.25
N GLU A 230 -14.88 -8.71 7.18
CA GLU A 230 -14.84 -9.61 8.34
C GLU A 230 -13.44 -10.14 8.67
N GLN A 231 -12.50 -10.00 7.76
CA GLN A 231 -11.15 -10.54 7.92
C GLN A 231 -10.09 -9.55 7.46
N VAL A 232 -9.02 -9.49 8.21
CA VAL A 232 -7.78 -8.80 7.85
C VAL A 232 -6.77 -9.84 7.38
N VAL A 233 -6.25 -9.66 6.18
CA VAL A 233 -5.10 -10.39 5.68
C VAL A 233 -3.85 -9.59 6.00
N ILE A 234 -2.92 -10.20 6.70
CA ILE A 234 -1.66 -9.59 7.13
C ILE A 234 -0.52 -10.39 6.51
N THR A 235 0.22 -9.76 5.61
CA THR A 235 1.46 -10.33 5.10
C THR A 235 2.61 -9.83 5.95
N THR A 236 3.48 -10.73 6.42
CA THR A 236 4.70 -10.39 7.15
C THR A 236 5.92 -10.73 6.32
N ASN A 237 6.93 -9.89 6.38
CA ASN A 237 8.25 -10.15 5.78
C ASN A 237 9.32 -9.69 6.78
N GLY A 238 10.07 -10.63 7.28
CA GLY A 238 11.08 -10.42 8.32
C GLY A 238 12.39 -11.14 8.01
N TRP A 239 13.35 -10.97 8.87
CA TRP A 239 14.70 -11.54 8.71
C TRP A 239 14.74 -13.07 8.75
N ASN A 240 13.76 -13.67 9.43
CA ASN A 240 13.58 -15.11 9.56
C ASN A 240 12.21 -15.60 9.05
N ASP A 241 11.47 -14.72 8.38
CA ASP A 241 10.17 -15.01 7.76
C ASP A 241 10.13 -14.32 6.39
N PRO A 242 10.41 -15.04 5.29
CA PRO A 242 10.52 -14.44 3.96
C PRO A 242 9.18 -14.07 3.30
N GLY A 243 8.07 -14.11 4.03
CA GLY A 243 6.78 -13.65 3.54
C GLY A 243 5.62 -14.59 3.87
N SER A 244 5.27 -14.70 5.14
CA SER A 244 4.09 -15.46 5.58
C SER A 244 2.81 -14.63 5.50
N ILE A 245 1.68 -15.30 5.36
CA ILE A 245 0.35 -14.67 5.28
C ILE A 245 -0.51 -15.20 6.43
N TYR A 246 -1.12 -14.27 7.13
CA TYR A 246 -2.03 -14.54 8.24
C TYR A 246 -3.41 -13.96 7.96
N SER A 247 -4.44 -14.63 8.44
CA SER A 247 -5.81 -14.12 8.49
C SER A 247 -6.21 -13.86 9.95
N TRP A 248 -6.77 -12.70 10.21
CA TRP A 248 -7.25 -12.27 11.51
C TRP A 248 -8.70 -11.79 11.40
N ASN A 249 -9.57 -12.34 12.21
CA ASN A 249 -11.00 -12.00 12.26
C ASN A 249 -11.37 -11.25 13.55
N PHE A 250 -10.46 -10.43 14.05
CA PHE A 250 -10.62 -9.64 15.28
C PHE A 250 -10.75 -10.48 16.57
N SER A 251 -10.48 -11.76 16.51
CA SER A 251 -10.36 -12.64 17.69
C SER A 251 -8.93 -12.62 18.25
N ASP A 252 -8.72 -13.20 19.42
CA ASP A 252 -7.41 -13.25 20.08
C ASP A 252 -6.34 -14.05 19.32
N LYS A 253 -6.71 -14.77 18.27
CA LYS A 253 -5.80 -15.61 17.49
C LYS A 253 -5.83 -15.29 16.01
N VAL A 254 -4.65 -15.28 15.41
CA VAL A 254 -4.48 -15.28 13.96
C VAL A 254 -4.43 -16.71 13.42
N LYS A 255 -4.92 -16.90 12.21
CA LYS A 255 -4.80 -18.14 11.46
C LYS A 255 -3.70 -17.99 10.42
N PRO A 256 -2.62 -18.80 10.44
CA PRO A 256 -1.68 -18.83 9.33
C PRO A 256 -2.38 -19.39 8.07
N VAL A 257 -2.26 -18.68 6.96
CA VAL A 257 -2.83 -19.05 5.65
C VAL A 257 -1.75 -19.62 4.75
N PHE A 258 -0.57 -19.01 4.82
CA PHE A 258 0.58 -19.40 4.03
C PHE A 258 1.86 -19.13 4.81
N LYS A 259 2.80 -20.09 4.76
CA LYS A 259 4.17 -19.90 5.27
C LYS A 259 5.13 -20.03 4.08
N ALA A 260 5.94 -19.01 3.87
CA ALA A 260 6.91 -19.03 2.79
C ALA A 260 8.00 -20.09 3.05
N SER A 261 8.47 -20.71 1.98
CA SER A 261 9.55 -21.68 2.03
C SER A 261 10.91 -20.99 2.12
N LEU A 262 11.76 -21.49 2.98
CA LEU A 262 13.16 -21.07 3.06
C LEU A 262 14.06 -21.80 2.04
N ALA A 263 13.48 -22.51 1.08
CA ALA A 263 14.20 -23.20 0.00
C ALA A 263 15.34 -24.12 0.50
N GLY A 264 15.13 -24.80 1.64
CA GLY A 264 16.10 -25.71 2.25
C GLY A 264 17.08 -25.06 3.22
N VAL A 265 17.05 -23.76 3.42
CA VAL A 265 17.81 -23.07 4.48
C VAL A 265 17.17 -23.44 5.83
N PRO A 266 17.94 -23.97 6.80
CA PRO A 266 17.41 -24.26 8.13
C PRO A 266 16.95 -22.98 8.83
N GLU A 267 15.74 -22.97 9.38
CA GLU A 267 15.21 -21.80 10.12
C GLU A 267 16.12 -21.41 11.30
N SER A 268 16.76 -22.41 11.91
CA SER A 268 17.73 -22.22 13.00
C SER A 268 19.02 -21.51 12.59
N SER A 269 19.31 -21.39 11.29
CA SER A 269 20.48 -20.64 10.79
C SER A 269 20.20 -19.15 10.61
N LEU A 270 18.93 -18.75 10.63
CA LEU A 270 18.54 -17.35 10.49
C LEU A 270 18.66 -16.62 11.83
N VAL A 271 19.10 -15.37 11.79
CA VAL A 271 19.24 -14.52 12.98
C VAL A 271 18.32 -13.32 12.91
N SER A 272 17.72 -12.99 14.04
CA SER A 272 16.97 -11.75 14.18
C SER A 272 17.90 -10.62 14.61
N PRO A 273 17.89 -9.47 13.94
CA PRO A 273 18.71 -8.33 14.33
C PRO A 273 18.24 -7.76 15.67
N LYS A 274 19.21 -7.17 16.40
CA LYS A 274 18.94 -6.35 17.58
C LYS A 274 18.96 -4.88 17.19
N SER A 275 17.96 -4.11 17.63
CA SER A 275 18.01 -2.66 17.53
C SER A 275 19.06 -2.10 18.48
N ILE A 276 19.97 -1.29 17.97
CA ILE A 276 21.01 -0.60 18.73
C ILE A 276 20.92 0.90 18.53
N ARG A 277 21.43 1.65 19.48
CA ARG A 277 21.54 3.11 19.42
C ARG A 277 23.02 3.49 19.50
N MET A 278 23.46 4.39 18.62
CA MET A 278 24.80 4.92 18.62
C MET A 278 24.79 6.44 18.45
N LYS A 279 25.82 7.11 18.96
CA LYS A 279 25.97 8.56 18.78
C LYS A 279 26.81 8.84 17.53
N ALA A 280 26.28 9.66 16.64
CA ALA A 280 27.04 10.25 15.54
C ALA A 280 27.99 11.35 16.05
N ARG A 281 28.92 11.80 15.19
CA ARG A 281 29.91 12.83 15.56
C ARG A 281 29.31 14.17 15.97
N ASP A 282 28.17 14.50 15.44
CA ASP A 282 27.39 15.72 15.75
C ASP A 282 26.45 15.55 16.96
N GLY A 283 26.49 14.37 17.63
CA GLY A 283 25.67 14.07 18.79
C GLY A 283 24.28 13.51 18.48
N VAL A 284 23.90 13.42 17.22
CA VAL A 284 22.62 12.81 16.81
C VAL A 284 22.63 11.34 17.17
N THR A 285 21.51 10.85 17.74
CA THR A 285 21.34 9.43 18.02
C THR A 285 20.86 8.73 16.76
N LEU A 286 21.71 7.82 16.26
CA LEU A 286 21.39 6.94 15.15
C LEU A 286 20.83 5.63 15.68
N GLN A 287 19.87 5.07 14.97
CA GLN A 287 19.42 3.72 15.14
C GLN A 287 20.10 2.81 14.11
N GLY A 288 20.44 1.60 14.51
CA GLY A 288 20.95 0.56 13.64
C GLY A 288 20.35 -0.80 14.00
N LEU A 289 20.43 -1.71 13.05
CA LEU A 289 20.09 -3.12 13.25
C LEU A 289 21.40 -3.91 13.19
N LEU A 290 21.67 -4.68 14.24
CA LEU A 290 22.90 -5.46 14.38
C LEU A 290 22.55 -6.94 14.41
N CYS A 291 23.09 -7.70 13.46
CA CYS A 291 22.98 -9.16 13.42
C CYS A 291 24.23 -9.78 14.02
N PHE A 292 24.06 -10.69 14.97
CA PHE A 292 25.15 -11.51 15.51
C PHE A 292 25.03 -12.92 14.95
N PRO A 293 26.13 -13.52 14.45
CA PRO A 293 26.15 -14.93 14.11
C PRO A 293 25.77 -15.80 15.32
N HIS A 294 25.16 -16.95 15.06
CA HIS A 294 24.96 -17.94 16.14
C HIS A 294 26.28 -18.35 16.77
N ASN A 295 26.28 -18.54 18.08
CA ASN A 295 27.44 -19.05 18.85
C ASN A 295 28.70 -18.16 18.83
N THR A 296 28.57 -16.86 18.58
CA THR A 296 29.68 -15.92 18.74
C THR A 296 29.75 -15.43 20.18
N GLU A 297 30.90 -15.60 20.78
CA GLU A 297 31.30 -14.89 21.98
C GLU A 297 31.57 -13.42 21.66
N SER A 298 31.50 -12.55 22.67
CA SER A 298 31.50 -11.09 22.57
C SER A 298 32.75 -10.43 21.92
N ALA A 299 33.68 -11.18 21.34
CA ALA A 299 34.93 -10.71 20.75
C ALA A 299 35.22 -11.28 19.36
N ALA A 300 34.24 -11.80 18.64
CA ALA A 300 34.48 -12.29 17.28
C ALA A 300 34.70 -11.12 16.30
N PRO A 301 35.67 -11.22 15.36
CA PRO A 301 35.77 -10.23 14.27
C PRO A 301 34.51 -10.19 13.44
N ALA A 302 34.12 -8.98 13.00
CA ALA A 302 32.97 -8.76 12.13
C ALA A 302 33.25 -9.23 10.71
#